data_1699da1e9940d6646873cbd56ea075cf
#
_entry.id   1699da1e9940d6646873cbd56ea075cf
#
_cell.length_a   1.000
_cell.length_b   1.000
_cell.length_c   1.000
_cell.angle_alpha   90.00
_cell.angle_beta   90.00
_cell.angle_gamma   90.00
#
_symmetry.space_group_name_H-M   'P 1'
#
loop_
_entity.id
_entity.type
_entity.pdbx_description
1 polymer ?
#
loop_
_entity_poly.entity_id
_entity_poly.type
_entity_poly.pdbx_seq_one_letter_code
_entity_poly.pdbx_strand_id
1 'polypeptide(L)'
;LSATSRQVTLTQENGQTTNINAIQTDAAINPGNSGGALINIEGQVIGITQSKITTTEDGSTSVEGLGFAIPSNDVVNIINKLETDGKISRPALGIRMVDLSQLSTNDSSQLKLPSSVTGGVVVYSVQAGLPAATAGLKAGDVITKVGDTAVTSSTDLQSALYSHNINDTVKVTY
;
A
#
# COMPACT_ATOMS: atom_id res chain seq x y z
N LEU A 1 22.64 2.74 7.90
CA LEU A 1 21.33 2.88 7.24
C LEU A 1 21.50 3.43 5.83
N SER A 2 20.84 2.77 4.85
CA SER A 2 20.91 3.19 3.45
C SER A 2 19.76 4.14 3.07
N ALA A 3 18.59 4.00 3.74
CA ALA A 3 17.46 4.93 3.64
C ALA A 3 16.59 4.85 4.88
N THR A 4 16.00 5.98 5.29
CA THR A 4 15.10 6.08 6.45
C THR A 4 13.64 5.86 6.08
N SER A 5 13.30 6.00 4.78
CA SER A 5 11.95 5.74 4.25
C SER A 5 12.09 5.31 2.79
N ARG A 6 11.79 4.05 2.53
CA ARG A 6 11.70 3.49 1.19
C ARG A 6 10.37 2.75 1.05
N GLN A 7 9.64 3.05 0.00
CA GLN A 7 8.43 2.32 -0.29
C GLN A 7 8.78 0.92 -0.80
N VAL A 8 8.24 -0.10 -0.16
CA VAL A 8 8.50 -1.50 -0.49
C VAL A 8 7.18 -2.24 -0.59
N THR A 9 7.03 -3.02 -1.63
CA THR A 9 5.85 -3.86 -1.84
C THR A 9 6.08 -5.23 -1.20
N LEU A 10 5.21 -5.59 -0.27
CA LEU A 10 5.15 -6.92 0.33
C LEU A 10 4.09 -7.75 -0.40
N THR A 11 4.46 -8.87 -0.95
CA THR A 11 3.52 -9.86 -1.49
C THR A 11 3.28 -10.95 -0.46
N GLN A 12 2.04 -11.11 -0.04
CA GLN A 12 1.62 -12.17 0.87
C GLN A 12 1.46 -13.50 0.11
N GLU A 13 1.44 -14.62 0.84
CA GLU A 13 1.27 -15.97 0.24
C GLU A 13 -0.07 -16.14 -0.50
N ASN A 14 -1.08 -15.34 -0.15
CA ASN A 14 -2.38 -15.30 -0.81
C ASN A 14 -2.41 -14.43 -2.08
N GLY A 15 -1.24 -13.90 -2.51
CA GLY A 15 -1.10 -13.01 -3.67
C GLY A 15 -1.51 -11.55 -3.41
N GLN A 16 -1.90 -11.20 -2.19
CA GLN A 16 -2.16 -9.80 -1.83
C GLN A 16 -0.87 -9.02 -1.68
N THR A 17 -0.82 -7.84 -2.26
CA THR A 17 0.30 -6.91 -2.10
C THR A 17 -0.05 -5.83 -1.09
N THR A 18 0.93 -5.47 -0.27
CA THR A 18 0.82 -4.36 0.69
C THR A 18 2.08 -3.53 0.58
N ASN A 19 1.92 -2.23 0.42
CA ASN A 19 3.06 -1.33 0.44
C ASN A 19 3.28 -0.79 1.84
N ILE A 20 4.53 -0.80 2.22
CA ILE A 20 4.99 -0.23 3.48
C ILE A 20 6.15 0.74 3.22
N ASN A 21 6.25 1.77 4.05
CA ASN A 21 7.47 2.54 4.15
C ASN A 21 8.42 1.79 5.06
N ALA A 22 9.60 1.45 4.58
CA ALA A 22 10.59 0.69 5.33
C ALA A 22 11.90 1.46 5.48
N ILE A 23 12.57 1.22 6.60
CA ILE A 23 13.97 1.58 6.79
C ILE A 23 14.80 0.57 6.01
N GLN A 24 15.69 1.05 5.15
CA GLN A 24 16.66 0.20 4.45
C GLN A 24 18.00 0.21 5.19
N THR A 25 18.56 -0.98 5.39
CA THR A 25 19.86 -1.16 6.06
C THR A 25 20.72 -2.17 5.29
N ASP A 26 22.02 -2.01 5.41
CA ASP A 26 23.06 -2.95 4.96
C ASP A 26 23.40 -4.02 6.01
N ALA A 27 22.76 -3.95 7.18
CA ALA A 27 22.85 -5.03 8.17
C ALA A 27 22.28 -6.33 7.61
N ALA A 28 22.95 -7.45 7.89
CA ALA A 28 22.54 -8.76 7.41
C ALA A 28 21.21 -9.19 8.06
N ILE A 29 20.11 -9.06 7.33
CA ILE A 29 18.79 -9.52 7.74
C ILE A 29 18.54 -10.87 7.06
N ASN A 30 18.49 -11.93 7.86
CA ASN A 30 18.31 -13.30 7.43
C ASN A 30 17.10 -13.94 8.12
N PRO A 31 16.61 -15.09 7.64
CA PRO A 31 15.66 -15.91 8.39
C PRO A 31 16.18 -16.18 9.81
N GLY A 32 15.35 -15.83 10.81
CA GLY A 32 15.71 -15.85 12.23
C GLY A 32 15.84 -14.47 12.87
N ASN A 33 16.19 -13.43 12.11
CA ASN A 33 16.21 -12.06 12.60
C ASN A 33 14.84 -11.35 12.45
N SER A 34 13.95 -11.88 11.62
CA SER A 34 12.64 -11.29 11.34
C SER A 34 11.80 -11.17 12.62
N GLY A 35 11.26 -9.99 12.89
CA GLY A 35 10.59 -9.66 14.14
C GLY A 35 11.52 -9.15 15.24
N GLY A 36 12.83 -9.18 15.02
CA GLY A 36 13.83 -8.61 15.93
C GLY A 36 13.89 -7.10 15.85
N ALA A 37 14.53 -6.49 16.85
CA ALA A 37 14.70 -5.04 16.90
C ALA A 37 15.89 -4.58 16.03
N LEU A 38 15.66 -3.54 15.21
CA LEU A 38 16.73 -2.73 14.66
C LEU A 38 17.03 -1.60 15.64
N ILE A 39 18.26 -1.54 16.15
CA ILE A 39 18.67 -0.57 17.17
C ILE A 39 19.71 0.40 16.61
N ASN A 40 19.71 1.62 17.11
CA ASN A 40 20.78 2.60 16.83
C ASN A 40 21.94 2.45 17.82
N ILE A 41 22.99 3.27 17.65
CA ILE A 41 24.17 3.27 18.51
C ILE A 41 23.89 3.70 19.96
N GLU A 42 22.74 4.34 20.20
CA GLU A 42 22.29 4.77 21.52
C GLU A 42 21.44 3.71 22.22
N GLY A 43 21.23 2.53 21.59
CA GLY A 43 20.42 1.43 22.11
C GLY A 43 18.92 1.59 21.92
N GLN A 44 18.46 2.59 21.14
CA GLN A 44 17.05 2.83 20.90
C GLN A 44 16.54 1.94 19.75
N VAL A 45 15.35 1.40 19.88
CA VAL A 45 14.68 0.64 18.81
C VAL A 45 14.15 1.61 17.76
N ILE A 46 14.73 1.58 16.58
CA ILE A 46 14.36 2.41 15.43
C ILE A 46 13.46 1.69 14.44
N GLY A 47 13.34 0.36 14.52
CA GLY A 47 12.48 -0.43 13.68
C GLY A 47 12.41 -1.89 14.08
N ILE A 48 11.51 -2.63 13.41
CA ILE A 48 11.38 -4.08 13.53
C ILE A 48 11.79 -4.72 12.21
N THR A 49 12.76 -5.62 12.27
CA THR A 49 13.35 -6.24 11.08
C THR A 49 12.37 -7.17 10.37
N GLN A 50 12.42 -7.19 9.03
CA GLN A 50 11.60 -8.03 8.18
C GLN A 50 12.45 -8.70 7.11
N SER A 51 12.54 -10.03 7.14
CA SER A 51 13.41 -10.80 6.24
C SER A 51 12.81 -11.18 4.89
N LYS A 52 11.50 -10.95 4.68
CA LYS A 52 10.77 -11.36 3.46
C LYS A 52 10.48 -10.22 2.48
N ILE A 53 11.31 -9.21 2.40
CA ILE A 53 11.17 -8.20 1.35
C ILE A 53 12.09 -8.61 0.19
N THR A 54 11.56 -9.35 -0.77
CA THR A 54 12.34 -9.98 -1.84
C THR A 54 12.10 -9.39 -3.22
N THR A 55 11.25 -8.37 -3.37
CA THR A 55 10.96 -7.82 -4.70
C THR A 55 11.06 -6.30 -4.74
N THR A 56 11.87 -5.83 -5.67
CA THR A 56 11.80 -4.46 -6.21
C THR A 56 10.59 -4.34 -7.15
N GLU A 57 10.13 -3.12 -7.44
CA GLU A 57 9.00 -2.83 -8.35
C GLU A 57 9.07 -3.54 -9.72
N ASP A 58 10.25 -4.00 -10.13
CA ASP A 58 10.52 -4.62 -11.45
C ASP A 58 10.35 -6.15 -11.46
N GLY A 59 9.96 -6.77 -10.34
CA GLY A 59 9.76 -8.24 -10.28
C GLY A 59 11.02 -9.07 -10.50
N SER A 60 12.16 -8.45 -10.70
CA SER A 60 13.44 -9.10 -10.95
C SER A 60 14.42 -8.81 -9.83
N THR A 61 14.76 -9.82 -9.10
CA THR A 61 15.91 -9.96 -8.20
C THR A 61 15.62 -9.87 -6.70
N SER A 62 15.87 -10.99 -6.03
CA SER A 62 16.29 -10.95 -4.63
C SER A 62 17.57 -10.11 -4.55
N VAL A 63 17.50 -8.90 -4.03
CA VAL A 63 18.68 -8.06 -3.85
C VAL A 63 19.39 -8.58 -2.61
N GLU A 64 20.38 -9.43 -2.81
CA GLU A 64 21.27 -9.88 -1.73
C GLU A 64 21.95 -8.65 -1.10
N GLY A 65 21.93 -8.57 0.22
CA GLY A 65 22.59 -7.52 0.98
C GLY A 65 21.75 -6.29 1.32
N LEU A 66 20.44 -6.30 1.05
CA LEU A 66 19.52 -5.26 1.52
C LEU A 66 18.59 -5.80 2.61
N GLY A 67 18.73 -5.26 3.81
CA GLY A 67 17.82 -5.49 4.93
C GLY A 67 16.76 -4.40 4.99
N PHE A 68 15.58 -4.77 5.47
CA PHE A 68 14.47 -3.84 5.68
C PHE A 68 13.89 -3.97 7.07
N ALA A 69 13.42 -2.85 7.62
CA ALA A 69 12.73 -2.82 8.90
C ALA A 69 11.53 -1.89 8.84
N ILE A 70 10.46 -2.24 9.54
CA ILE A 70 9.29 -1.39 9.75
C ILE A 70 9.67 -0.30 10.74
N PRO A 71 9.48 1.00 10.43
CA PRO A 71 9.84 2.09 11.34
C PRO A 71 9.13 1.97 12.70
N SER A 72 9.86 2.26 13.79
CA SER A 72 9.30 2.17 15.14
C SER A 72 8.07 3.05 15.36
N ASN A 73 7.98 4.21 14.71
CA ASN A 73 6.81 5.07 14.77
C ASN A 73 5.54 4.38 14.24
N ASP A 74 5.65 3.64 13.14
CA ASP A 74 4.53 2.89 12.57
C ASP A 74 4.16 1.72 13.48
N VAL A 75 5.16 1.05 14.05
CA VAL A 75 4.96 -0.06 15.00
C VAL A 75 4.20 0.42 16.24
N VAL A 76 4.61 1.54 16.84
CA VAL A 76 3.95 2.11 18.03
C VAL A 76 2.51 2.50 17.72
N ASN A 77 2.25 3.12 16.57
CA ASN A 77 0.89 3.46 16.15
C ASN A 77 0.00 2.23 16.01
N ILE A 78 0.55 1.15 15.45
CA ILE A 78 -0.17 -0.12 15.31
C ILE A 78 -0.44 -0.75 16.68
N ILE A 79 0.57 -0.80 17.56
CA ILE A 79 0.43 -1.35 18.91
C ILE A 79 -0.64 -0.59 19.70
N ASN A 80 -0.60 0.73 19.70
CA ASN A 80 -1.59 1.55 20.39
C ASN A 80 -3.02 1.27 19.91
N LYS A 81 -3.22 1.10 18.60
CA LYS A 81 -4.53 0.72 18.05
C LYS A 81 -4.94 -0.69 18.46
N LEU A 82 -4.02 -1.64 18.48
CA LEU A 82 -4.31 -3.00 18.94
C LEU A 82 -4.66 -3.06 20.43
N GLU A 83 -3.96 -2.29 21.26
CA GLU A 83 -4.23 -2.20 22.71
C GLU A 83 -5.60 -1.55 22.98
N THR A 84 -5.94 -0.49 22.23
CA THR A 84 -7.18 0.26 22.45
C THR A 84 -8.40 -0.44 21.85
N ASP A 85 -8.27 -0.92 20.61
CA ASP A 85 -9.41 -1.37 19.78
C ASP A 85 -9.45 -2.89 19.62
N GLY A 86 -8.42 -3.61 20.02
CA GLY A 86 -8.25 -5.05 19.85
C GLY A 86 -8.09 -5.48 18.38
N LYS A 87 -8.11 -4.54 17.44
CA LYS A 87 -8.02 -4.77 15.99
C LYS A 87 -7.47 -3.55 15.25
N ILE A 88 -6.89 -3.79 14.09
CA ILE A 88 -6.53 -2.72 13.16
C ILE A 88 -7.66 -2.62 12.13
N SER A 89 -8.43 -1.54 12.21
CA SER A 89 -9.40 -1.18 11.20
C SER A 89 -8.80 -0.16 10.24
N ARG A 90 -8.97 -0.36 8.94
CA ARG A 90 -8.47 0.54 7.90
C ARG A 90 -9.63 1.06 7.06
N PRO A 91 -9.60 2.34 6.64
CA PRO A 91 -10.62 2.86 5.75
C PRO A 91 -10.58 2.11 4.41
N ALA A 92 -11.77 1.81 3.88
CA ALA A 92 -11.90 1.11 2.61
C ALA A 92 -13.12 1.64 1.84
N LEU A 93 -13.01 1.67 0.52
CA LEU A 93 -14.11 2.08 -0.37
C LEU A 93 -15.12 0.96 -0.61
N GLY A 94 -14.70 -0.30 -0.48
CA GLY A 94 -15.55 -1.45 -0.81
C GLY A 94 -15.60 -1.74 -2.30
N ILE A 95 -14.44 -1.70 -2.97
CA ILE A 95 -14.29 -2.01 -4.38
C ILE A 95 -13.30 -3.16 -4.59
N ARG A 96 -13.46 -3.90 -5.69
CA ARG A 96 -12.38 -4.66 -6.31
C ARG A 96 -11.80 -3.83 -7.43
N MET A 97 -10.50 -3.81 -7.55
CA MET A 97 -9.78 -2.91 -8.43
C MET A 97 -8.62 -3.60 -9.13
N VAL A 98 -8.19 -2.99 -10.24
CA VAL A 98 -6.99 -3.37 -10.99
C VAL A 98 -6.33 -2.09 -11.48
N ASP A 99 -5.00 -2.07 -11.54
CA ASP A 99 -4.28 -0.91 -12.07
C ASP A 99 -4.52 -0.80 -13.58
N LEU A 100 -4.78 0.42 -14.06
CA LEU A 100 -4.99 0.67 -15.48
C LEU A 100 -3.82 0.15 -16.34
N SER A 101 -2.60 0.24 -15.82
CA SER A 101 -1.38 -0.24 -16.47
C SER A 101 -1.31 -1.77 -16.61
N GLN A 102 -2.10 -2.51 -15.83
CA GLN A 102 -2.14 -3.98 -15.85
C GLN A 102 -3.23 -4.53 -16.78
N LEU A 103 -4.10 -3.66 -17.31
CA LEU A 103 -5.12 -4.09 -18.25
C LEU A 103 -4.50 -4.41 -19.62
N SER A 104 -5.08 -5.41 -20.28
CA SER A 104 -4.75 -5.66 -21.69
C SER A 104 -5.15 -4.46 -22.56
N THR A 105 -4.50 -4.31 -23.73
CA THR A 105 -4.85 -3.25 -24.69
C THR A 105 -6.31 -3.31 -25.12
N ASN A 106 -6.88 -4.52 -25.20
CA ASN A 106 -8.27 -4.72 -25.55
C ASN A 106 -9.22 -4.23 -24.44
N ASP A 107 -8.92 -4.57 -23.18
CA ASP A 107 -9.76 -4.19 -22.06
C ASP A 107 -9.70 -2.67 -21.81
N SER A 108 -8.51 -2.09 -21.89
CA SER A 108 -8.34 -0.63 -21.75
C SER A 108 -9.06 0.15 -22.84
N SER A 109 -9.09 -0.36 -24.09
CA SER A 109 -9.80 0.28 -25.20
C SER A 109 -11.33 0.27 -25.02
N GLN A 110 -11.87 -0.73 -24.30
CA GLN A 110 -13.31 -0.82 -24.00
C GLN A 110 -13.76 0.25 -22.99
N LEU A 111 -12.85 0.73 -22.13
CA LEU A 111 -13.15 1.79 -21.17
C LEU A 111 -13.36 3.16 -21.80
N LYS A 112 -12.97 3.33 -23.09
CA LYS A 112 -13.12 4.59 -23.85
C LYS A 112 -12.61 5.83 -23.09
N LEU A 113 -11.49 5.69 -22.40
CA LEU A 113 -10.91 6.75 -21.57
C LEU A 113 -10.42 7.91 -22.42
N PRO A 114 -10.55 9.16 -21.93
CA PRO A 114 -9.88 10.30 -22.53
C PRO A 114 -8.36 10.05 -22.61
N SER A 115 -7.72 10.56 -23.66
CA SER A 115 -6.25 10.44 -23.84
C SER A 115 -5.42 11.10 -22.73
N SER A 116 -6.04 11.97 -21.93
CA SER A 116 -5.44 12.58 -20.75
C SER A 116 -5.33 11.64 -19.54
N VAL A 117 -6.06 10.53 -19.53
CA VAL A 117 -6.00 9.53 -18.45
C VAL A 117 -4.97 8.47 -18.81
N THR A 118 -3.75 8.64 -18.31
CA THR A 118 -2.61 7.74 -18.56
C THR A 118 -2.34 6.78 -17.40
N GLY A 119 -3.02 6.94 -16.26
CA GLY A 119 -2.89 6.10 -15.07
C GLY A 119 -4.12 6.19 -14.20
N GLY A 120 -4.22 5.30 -13.25
CA GLY A 120 -5.34 5.25 -12.32
C GLY A 120 -5.71 3.81 -11.95
N VAL A 121 -6.75 3.70 -11.15
CA VAL A 121 -7.26 2.43 -10.65
C VAL A 121 -8.65 2.18 -11.21
N VAL A 122 -8.77 1.12 -12.00
CA VAL A 122 -10.04 0.71 -12.60
C VAL A 122 -10.87 -0.05 -11.57
N VAL A 123 -12.10 0.39 -11.37
CA VAL A 123 -13.07 -0.28 -10.52
C VAL A 123 -13.60 -1.51 -11.27
N TYR A 124 -13.22 -2.70 -10.83
CA TYR A 124 -13.69 -3.95 -11.39
C TYR A 124 -15.10 -4.31 -10.88
N SER A 125 -15.36 -4.10 -9.59
CA SER A 125 -16.67 -4.27 -8.98
C SER A 125 -16.82 -3.44 -7.74
N VAL A 126 -18.07 -3.08 -7.41
CA VAL A 126 -18.43 -2.31 -6.22
C VAL A 126 -19.31 -3.17 -5.33
N GLN A 127 -18.99 -3.22 -4.04
CA GLN A 127 -19.76 -3.98 -3.07
C GLN A 127 -20.94 -3.16 -2.57
N ALA A 128 -22.14 -3.70 -2.69
CA ALA A 128 -23.36 -3.03 -2.23
C ALA A 128 -23.31 -2.73 -0.72
N GLY A 129 -23.83 -1.57 -0.33
CA GLY A 129 -23.87 -1.12 1.06
C GLY A 129 -22.57 -0.54 1.60
N LEU A 130 -21.50 -0.48 0.80
CA LEU A 130 -20.24 0.15 1.17
C LEU A 130 -20.08 1.55 0.55
N PRO A 131 -19.14 2.37 1.04
CA PRO A 131 -19.03 3.80 0.67
C PRO A 131 -19.00 4.07 -0.84
N ALA A 132 -18.26 3.27 -1.61
CA ALA A 132 -18.18 3.44 -3.07
C ALA A 132 -19.55 3.29 -3.76
N ALA A 133 -20.35 2.31 -3.34
CA ALA A 133 -21.70 2.11 -3.88
C ALA A 133 -22.62 3.31 -3.54
N THR A 134 -22.54 3.79 -2.30
CA THR A 134 -23.31 4.95 -1.84
C THR A 134 -22.90 6.24 -2.58
N ALA A 135 -21.61 6.39 -2.91
CA ALA A 135 -21.06 7.50 -3.68
C ALA A 135 -21.38 7.43 -5.18
N GLY A 136 -21.92 6.31 -5.66
CA GLY A 136 -22.32 6.11 -7.06
C GLY A 136 -21.24 5.58 -7.98
N LEU A 137 -20.09 5.13 -7.45
CA LEU A 137 -19.07 4.45 -8.25
C LEU A 137 -19.63 3.15 -8.84
N LYS A 138 -19.17 2.82 -10.03
CA LYS A 138 -19.59 1.63 -10.80
C LYS A 138 -18.39 0.90 -11.38
N ALA A 139 -18.60 -0.33 -11.79
CA ALA A 139 -17.61 -1.07 -12.57
C ALA A 139 -17.32 -0.33 -13.89
N GLY A 140 -16.03 -0.20 -14.22
CA GLY A 140 -15.54 0.54 -15.38
C GLY A 140 -15.09 1.96 -15.06
N ASP A 141 -15.43 2.53 -13.91
CA ASP A 141 -14.90 3.83 -13.49
C ASP A 141 -13.40 3.75 -13.22
N VAL A 142 -12.67 4.84 -13.48
CA VAL A 142 -11.22 4.92 -13.24
C VAL A 142 -10.92 6.00 -12.22
N ILE A 143 -10.51 5.60 -11.03
CA ILE A 143 -10.14 6.52 -9.95
C ILE A 143 -8.77 7.11 -10.26
N THR A 144 -8.70 8.44 -10.31
CA THR A 144 -7.50 9.21 -10.63
C THR A 144 -7.02 10.12 -9.50
N LYS A 145 -7.89 10.40 -8.48
CA LYS A 145 -7.51 11.18 -7.28
C LYS A 145 -8.34 10.79 -6.05
N VAL A 146 -7.72 10.95 -4.87
CA VAL A 146 -8.38 10.97 -3.56
C VAL A 146 -7.98 12.26 -2.85
N GLY A 147 -8.95 13.14 -2.59
CA GLY A 147 -8.65 14.51 -2.18
C GLY A 147 -7.80 15.21 -3.23
N ASP A 148 -6.66 15.75 -2.79
CA ASP A 148 -5.66 16.39 -3.67
C ASP A 148 -4.57 15.42 -4.14
N THR A 149 -4.54 14.18 -3.63
CA THR A 149 -3.53 13.17 -3.94
C THR A 149 -3.87 12.48 -5.27
N ALA A 150 -2.94 12.53 -6.23
CA ALA A 150 -3.05 11.80 -7.47
C ALA A 150 -2.94 10.29 -7.21
N VAL A 151 -3.74 9.51 -7.94
CA VAL A 151 -3.78 8.05 -7.87
C VAL A 151 -3.44 7.51 -9.24
N THR A 152 -2.30 6.84 -9.36
CA THR A 152 -1.82 6.20 -10.60
C THR A 152 -1.85 4.68 -10.50
N SER A 153 -1.90 4.16 -9.28
CA SER A 153 -1.87 2.73 -8.96
C SER A 153 -2.78 2.39 -7.77
N SER A 154 -3.08 1.12 -7.59
CA SER A 154 -3.81 0.60 -6.41
C SER A 154 -3.07 0.91 -5.11
N THR A 155 -1.75 0.96 -5.16
CA THR A 155 -0.87 1.40 -4.08
C THR A 155 -1.13 2.84 -3.67
N ASP A 156 -1.17 3.76 -4.63
CA ASP A 156 -1.43 5.17 -4.36
C ASP A 156 -2.82 5.34 -3.75
N LEU A 157 -3.82 4.61 -4.28
CA LEU A 157 -5.17 4.63 -3.76
C LEU A 157 -5.21 4.17 -2.30
N GLN A 158 -4.55 3.06 -1.97
CA GLN A 158 -4.48 2.56 -0.60
C GLN A 158 -3.76 3.54 0.32
N SER A 159 -2.63 4.09 -0.10
CA SER A 159 -1.85 5.07 0.68
C SER A 159 -2.66 6.33 0.94
N ALA A 160 -3.35 6.85 -0.08
CA ALA A 160 -4.22 8.01 0.04
C ALA A 160 -5.38 7.75 1.00
N LEU A 161 -6.03 6.57 0.93
CA LEU A 161 -7.09 6.22 1.87
C LEU A 161 -6.58 6.06 3.31
N TYR A 162 -5.41 5.45 3.49
CA TYR A 162 -4.86 5.20 4.84
C TYR A 162 -4.37 6.47 5.56
N SER A 163 -4.24 7.59 4.85
CA SER A 163 -4.00 8.90 5.46
C SER A 163 -5.25 9.50 6.13
N HIS A 164 -6.43 8.90 5.91
CA HIS A 164 -7.69 9.31 6.51
C HIS A 164 -8.15 8.35 7.62
N ASN A 165 -9.07 8.80 8.45
CA ASN A 165 -9.70 7.97 9.46
C ASN A 165 -10.95 7.26 8.89
N ILE A 166 -11.38 6.20 9.59
CA ILE A 166 -12.65 5.56 9.29
C ILE A 166 -13.78 6.56 9.55
N ASN A 167 -14.75 6.60 8.64
CA ASN A 167 -15.87 7.53 8.59
C ASN A 167 -15.52 8.96 8.13
N ASP A 168 -14.27 9.25 7.76
CA ASP A 168 -13.98 10.51 7.07
C ASP A 168 -14.68 10.54 5.72
N THR A 169 -15.13 11.73 5.31
CA THR A 169 -15.64 11.95 3.96
C THR A 169 -14.51 12.45 3.07
N VAL A 170 -14.19 11.70 2.03
CA VAL A 170 -13.14 12.06 1.08
C VAL A 170 -13.72 12.27 -0.32
N LYS A 171 -13.16 13.22 -1.05
CA LYS A 171 -13.52 13.45 -2.47
C LYS A 171 -12.74 12.46 -3.33
N VAL A 172 -13.44 11.67 -4.14
CA VAL A 172 -12.83 10.77 -5.13
C VAL A 172 -13.12 11.35 -6.52
N THR A 173 -12.07 11.47 -7.35
CA THR A 173 -12.18 11.87 -8.76
C THR A 173 -12.01 10.63 -9.62
N TYR A 174 -12.98 10.39 -10.50
CA TYR A 174 -13.05 9.22 -11.37
C TYR A 174 -13.63 9.58 -12.74
#